data_14fa9579299a5b56060511ecf6886e18
#
_entry.id   14fa9579299a5b56060511ecf6886e18
#
_cell.length_a   1.000
_cell.length_b   1.000
_cell.length_c   1.000
_cell.angle_alpha   90.00
_cell.angle_beta   90.00
_cell.angle_gamma   90.00
#
_symmetry.space_group_name_H-M   'P 1'
#
loop_
_entity.id
_entity.type
_entity.pdbx_description
1 polymer ?
#
loop_
_entity_poly.entity_id
_entity_poly.type
_entity_poly.pdbx_seq_one_letter_code
_entity_poly.pdbx_strand_id
1 'polypeptide(L)'
;MQINNSVSMLTTQRAMSSAGKDMTEAMERLATGTKINNSADDPIGHSISQKMSAQIQSLNTAIKNANDGIALTRSIEGAIGTLTDMLQRMRELAMQSTNGTNSNIDRSFLQEEVELLQKEITRVSETTRYNGALILDGRFKNQSFMVGAESSDEIRFSVDSVASEMIGAHTYIGNGSEAMPSTTSVGDRNLVTAAHGVEIKGYSGTQLIKSDIADTAE
;
A
#
# COMPACT_ATOMS: atom_id res chain seq x y z
N MET A 1 -39.94 -76.54 -14.37
CA MET A 1 -38.50 -76.27 -14.14
C MET A 1 -37.90 -75.18 -15.00
N GLN A 2 -38.66 -74.22 -15.57
CA GLN A 2 -38.12 -73.18 -16.42
C GLN A 2 -37.88 -71.82 -15.70
N ILE A 3 -38.47 -71.59 -14.51
CA ILE A 3 -38.42 -70.35 -13.81
C ILE A 3 -37.04 -70.10 -13.17
N ASN A 4 -36.34 -71.12 -12.70
CA ASN A 4 -35.04 -71.02 -12.03
C ASN A 4 -33.91 -70.70 -13.03
N ASN A 5 -34.02 -70.99 -14.28
CA ASN A 5 -33.01 -70.74 -15.31
C ASN A 5 -33.06 -69.28 -15.78
N SER A 6 -34.24 -68.68 -15.83
CA SER A 6 -34.39 -67.25 -16.16
C SER A 6 -33.87 -66.30 -15.09
N VAL A 7 -34.03 -66.66 -13.81
CA VAL A 7 -33.50 -65.91 -12.69
C VAL A 7 -31.96 -65.95 -12.68
N SER A 8 -31.38 -67.13 -12.86
CA SER A 8 -29.94 -67.31 -12.96
C SER A 8 -29.32 -66.53 -14.14
N MET A 9 -29.98 -66.57 -15.31
CA MET A 9 -29.57 -65.83 -16.49
C MET A 9 -29.63 -64.28 -16.24
N LEU A 10 -30.68 -63.82 -15.60
CA LEU A 10 -30.85 -62.41 -15.27
C LEU A 10 -29.79 -61.89 -14.22
N THR A 11 -29.47 -62.75 -13.25
CA THR A 11 -28.40 -62.44 -12.28
C THR A 11 -27.03 -62.37 -12.93
N THR A 12 -26.72 -63.31 -13.83
CA THR A 12 -25.47 -63.33 -14.61
C THR A 12 -25.37 -62.11 -15.53
N GLN A 13 -26.45 -61.71 -16.19
CA GLN A 13 -26.50 -60.58 -17.08
C GLN A 13 -26.27 -59.25 -16.26
N ARG A 14 -26.86 -59.17 -15.09
CA ARG A 14 -26.59 -58.00 -14.15
C ARG A 14 -25.15 -57.97 -13.69
N ALA A 15 -24.59 -59.13 -13.29
CA ALA A 15 -23.18 -59.20 -12.90
C ALA A 15 -22.24 -58.82 -14.04
N MET A 16 -22.52 -59.26 -15.26
CA MET A 16 -21.73 -58.91 -16.44
C MET A 16 -21.84 -57.43 -16.81
N SER A 17 -23.02 -56.82 -16.66
CA SER A 17 -23.23 -55.38 -16.85
C SER A 17 -22.50 -54.55 -15.77
N SER A 18 -22.49 -55.00 -14.50
CA SER A 18 -21.75 -54.37 -13.43
C SER A 18 -20.25 -54.43 -13.67
N ALA A 19 -19.71 -55.61 -14.00
CA ALA A 19 -18.30 -55.78 -14.30
C ALA A 19 -17.85 -54.94 -15.51
N GLY A 20 -18.71 -54.79 -16.53
CA GLY A 20 -18.47 -53.92 -17.66
C GLY A 20 -18.36 -52.41 -17.26
N LYS A 21 -19.24 -51.98 -16.37
CA LYS A 21 -19.17 -50.60 -15.81
C LYS A 21 -17.91 -50.38 -15.00
N ASP A 22 -17.60 -51.32 -14.10
CA ASP A 22 -16.39 -51.21 -13.24
C ASP A 22 -15.10 -51.18 -14.10
N MET A 23 -15.07 -51.94 -15.19
CA MET A 23 -13.96 -51.95 -16.15
C MET A 23 -13.87 -50.61 -16.90
N THR A 24 -14.96 -50.01 -17.32
CA THR A 24 -15.00 -48.72 -18.01
C THR A 24 -14.52 -47.63 -17.09
N GLU A 25 -14.98 -47.62 -15.83
CA GLU A 25 -14.55 -46.68 -14.81
C GLU A 25 -13.05 -46.80 -14.48
N ALA A 26 -12.54 -48.05 -14.36
CA ALA A 26 -11.11 -48.28 -14.14
C ALA A 26 -10.27 -47.82 -15.34
N MET A 27 -10.72 -48.01 -16.57
CA MET A 27 -10.08 -47.51 -17.78
C MET A 27 -10.08 -45.98 -17.84
N GLU A 28 -11.17 -45.31 -17.46
CA GLU A 28 -11.28 -43.87 -17.41
C GLU A 28 -10.28 -43.27 -16.37
N ARG A 29 -10.22 -43.87 -15.17
CA ARG A 29 -9.26 -43.47 -14.11
C ARG A 29 -7.81 -43.66 -14.57
N LEU A 30 -7.53 -44.76 -15.31
CA LEU A 30 -6.18 -45.01 -15.83
C LEU A 30 -5.80 -43.99 -16.93
N ALA A 31 -6.74 -43.68 -17.81
CA ALA A 31 -6.54 -42.76 -18.91
C ALA A 31 -6.35 -41.30 -18.44
N THR A 32 -7.10 -40.88 -17.43
CA THR A 32 -7.01 -39.52 -16.86
C THR A 32 -5.92 -39.37 -15.81
N GLY A 33 -5.47 -40.49 -15.20
CA GLY A 33 -4.54 -40.51 -14.08
C GLY A 33 -5.14 -39.98 -12.78
N THR A 34 -6.44 -39.72 -12.75
CA THR A 34 -7.13 -39.20 -11.57
C THR A 34 -8.12 -40.22 -11.02
N LYS A 35 -8.20 -40.30 -9.69
CA LYS A 35 -9.09 -41.22 -8.99
C LYS A 35 -10.57 -40.79 -9.10
N ILE A 36 -10.80 -39.48 -9.10
CA ILE A 36 -12.12 -38.83 -9.11
C ILE A 36 -12.21 -38.02 -10.39
N ASN A 37 -13.03 -38.47 -11.34
CA ASN A 37 -13.26 -37.78 -12.62
C ASN A 37 -14.59 -37.04 -12.64
N ASN A 38 -15.60 -37.62 -12.00
CA ASN A 38 -16.94 -37.10 -11.99
C ASN A 38 -17.49 -36.98 -10.57
N SER A 39 -18.46 -36.07 -10.37
CA SER A 39 -19.17 -35.96 -9.08
C SER A 39 -19.92 -37.22 -8.68
N ALA A 40 -20.16 -38.16 -9.64
CA ALA A 40 -20.78 -39.45 -9.36
C ALA A 40 -19.83 -40.43 -8.68
N ASP A 41 -18.51 -40.31 -8.89
CA ASP A 41 -17.49 -41.18 -8.31
C ASP A 41 -17.33 -40.95 -6.81
N ASP A 42 -17.23 -39.71 -6.43
CA ASP A 42 -17.13 -39.25 -5.04
C ASP A 42 -17.55 -37.78 -4.94
N PRO A 43 -18.81 -37.48 -4.61
CA PRO A 43 -19.32 -36.09 -4.53
C PRO A 43 -18.57 -35.25 -3.49
N ILE A 44 -18.19 -35.87 -2.37
CA ILE A 44 -17.51 -35.18 -1.26
C ILE A 44 -16.07 -34.90 -1.64
N GLY A 45 -15.34 -35.91 -2.09
CA GLY A 45 -13.95 -35.77 -2.52
C GLY A 45 -13.80 -34.82 -3.70
N HIS A 46 -14.73 -34.82 -4.65
CA HIS A 46 -14.75 -33.88 -5.77
C HIS A 46 -14.95 -32.42 -5.30
N SER A 47 -15.91 -32.18 -4.40
CA SER A 47 -16.16 -30.86 -3.84
C SER A 47 -14.94 -30.34 -3.05
N ILE A 48 -14.31 -31.20 -2.24
CA ILE A 48 -13.09 -30.85 -1.48
C ILE A 48 -11.95 -30.52 -2.45
N SER A 49 -11.74 -31.35 -3.47
CA SER A 49 -10.69 -31.15 -4.48
C SER A 49 -10.86 -29.84 -5.24
N GLN A 50 -12.09 -29.51 -5.66
CA GLN A 50 -12.38 -28.22 -6.29
C GLN A 50 -12.10 -27.04 -5.37
N LYS A 51 -12.54 -27.14 -4.10
CA LYS A 51 -12.28 -26.10 -3.09
C LYS A 51 -10.78 -25.91 -2.85
N MET A 52 -10.03 -27.01 -2.73
CA MET A 52 -8.57 -26.94 -2.58
C MET A 52 -7.89 -26.37 -3.83
N SER A 53 -8.33 -26.74 -5.03
CA SER A 53 -7.80 -26.19 -6.28
C SER A 53 -8.04 -24.68 -6.39
N ALA A 54 -9.25 -24.21 -6.04
CA ALA A 54 -9.57 -22.80 -5.99
C ALA A 54 -8.69 -22.07 -4.96
N GLN A 55 -8.47 -22.68 -3.80
CA GLN A 55 -7.60 -22.11 -2.76
C GLN A 55 -6.13 -22.03 -3.20
N ILE A 56 -5.62 -23.06 -3.90
CA ILE A 56 -4.26 -23.04 -4.46
C ILE A 56 -4.14 -21.92 -5.51
N GLN A 57 -5.13 -21.76 -6.40
CA GLN A 57 -5.12 -20.68 -7.38
C GLN A 57 -5.15 -19.30 -6.73
N SER A 58 -5.96 -19.13 -5.67
CA SER A 58 -6.02 -17.91 -4.88
C SER A 58 -4.68 -17.59 -4.23
N LEU A 59 -4.05 -18.58 -3.59
CA LEU A 59 -2.72 -18.42 -2.96
C LEU A 59 -1.63 -18.11 -4.01
N ASN A 60 -1.66 -18.75 -5.17
CA ASN A 60 -0.73 -18.42 -6.26
C ASN A 60 -0.88 -16.96 -6.74
N THR A 61 -2.12 -16.46 -6.79
CA THR A 61 -2.39 -15.07 -7.12
C THR A 61 -1.92 -14.15 -5.99
N ALA A 62 -2.16 -14.53 -4.73
CA ALA A 62 -1.68 -13.81 -3.57
C ALA A 62 -0.16 -13.65 -3.55
N ILE A 63 0.58 -14.71 -3.91
CA ILE A 63 2.05 -14.65 -4.04
C ILE A 63 2.47 -13.65 -5.13
N LYS A 64 1.78 -13.62 -6.27
CA LYS A 64 2.06 -12.61 -7.31
C LYS A 64 1.81 -11.21 -6.81
N ASN A 65 0.66 -10.98 -6.17
CA ASN A 65 0.31 -9.68 -5.60
C ASN A 65 1.32 -9.23 -4.52
N ALA A 66 1.79 -10.15 -3.69
CA ALA A 66 2.83 -9.87 -2.69
C ALA A 66 4.15 -9.46 -3.35
N ASN A 67 4.57 -10.14 -4.42
CA ASN A 67 5.76 -9.78 -5.18
C ASN A 67 5.61 -8.39 -5.85
N ASP A 68 4.44 -8.08 -6.36
CA ASP A 68 4.14 -6.76 -6.93
C ASP A 68 4.20 -5.66 -5.86
N GLY A 69 3.67 -5.95 -4.65
CA GLY A 69 3.79 -5.07 -3.49
C GLY A 69 5.24 -4.84 -3.07
N ILE A 70 6.07 -5.89 -3.06
CA ILE A 70 7.51 -5.77 -2.77
C ILE A 70 8.20 -4.93 -3.84
N ALA A 71 7.89 -5.12 -5.12
CA ALA A 71 8.47 -4.35 -6.21
C ALA A 71 8.10 -2.86 -6.11
N LEU A 72 6.84 -2.55 -5.76
CA LEU A 72 6.38 -1.19 -5.48
C LEU A 72 7.18 -0.58 -4.32
N THR A 73 7.28 -1.30 -3.19
CA THR A 73 7.99 -0.80 -2.01
C THR A 73 9.46 -0.49 -2.32
N ARG A 74 10.13 -1.34 -3.08
CA ARG A 74 11.51 -1.10 -3.52
C ARG A 74 11.63 0.14 -4.42
N SER A 75 10.65 0.38 -5.30
CA SER A 75 10.63 1.58 -6.12
C SER A 75 10.49 2.85 -5.27
N ILE A 76 9.62 2.81 -4.25
CA ILE A 76 9.44 3.90 -3.30
C ILE A 76 10.72 4.11 -2.47
N GLU A 77 11.31 3.04 -1.96
CA GLU A 77 12.56 3.08 -1.18
C GLU A 77 13.70 3.71 -1.97
N GLY A 78 13.85 3.35 -3.24
CA GLY A 78 14.85 3.95 -4.13
C GLY A 78 14.64 5.46 -4.31
N ALA A 79 13.41 5.90 -4.51
CA ALA A 79 13.10 7.32 -4.64
C ALA A 79 13.30 8.08 -3.30
N ILE A 80 12.88 7.50 -2.17
CA ILE A 80 13.08 8.09 -0.84
C ILE A 80 14.58 8.17 -0.50
N GLY A 81 15.39 7.20 -0.95
CA GLY A 81 16.84 7.25 -0.80
C GLY A 81 17.42 8.51 -1.44
N THR A 82 17.08 8.80 -2.70
CA THR A 82 17.54 10.02 -3.39
C THR A 82 17.03 11.30 -2.73
N LEU A 83 15.79 11.31 -2.23
CA LEU A 83 15.26 12.44 -1.46
C LEU A 83 16.04 12.66 -0.16
N THR A 84 16.39 11.59 0.52
CA THR A 84 17.18 11.66 1.77
C THR A 84 18.55 12.26 1.51
N ASP A 85 19.23 11.89 0.45
CA ASP A 85 20.53 12.45 0.05
C ASP A 85 20.41 13.95 -0.25
N MET A 86 19.36 14.37 -0.97
CA MET A 86 19.10 15.79 -1.23
C MET A 86 18.81 16.58 0.05
N LEU A 87 18.03 16.04 0.97
CA LEU A 87 17.74 16.67 2.26
C LEU A 87 19.00 16.77 3.14
N GLN A 88 19.88 15.77 3.12
CA GLN A 88 21.18 15.82 3.80
C GLN A 88 22.04 16.93 3.20
N ARG A 89 22.09 17.05 1.88
CA ARG A 89 22.81 18.13 1.19
C ARG A 89 22.26 19.51 1.57
N MET A 90 20.94 19.67 1.58
CA MET A 90 20.32 20.92 2.04
C MET A 90 20.71 21.27 3.49
N ARG A 91 20.78 20.26 4.37
CA ARG A 91 21.24 20.47 5.75
C ARG A 91 22.69 20.90 5.82
N GLU A 92 23.58 20.33 5.00
CA GLU A 92 24.98 20.75 4.91
C GLU A 92 25.09 22.21 4.47
N LEU A 93 24.36 22.61 3.42
CA LEU A 93 24.32 23.98 2.92
C LEU A 93 23.79 24.96 4.00
N ALA A 94 22.75 24.54 4.73
CA ALA A 94 22.22 25.34 5.83
C ALA A 94 23.25 25.52 6.94
N MET A 95 23.98 24.48 7.35
CA MET A 95 25.05 24.57 8.33
C MET A 95 26.21 25.44 7.81
N GLN A 96 26.56 25.31 6.54
CA GLN A 96 27.60 26.18 5.93
C GLN A 96 27.17 27.64 5.93
N SER A 97 25.89 27.94 5.64
CA SER A 97 25.34 29.30 5.64
C SER A 97 25.38 29.95 7.02
N THR A 98 25.32 29.19 8.12
CA THR A 98 25.38 29.72 9.48
C THR A 98 26.80 30.19 9.89
N ASN A 99 27.82 29.81 9.12
CA ASN A 99 29.20 30.23 9.43
C ASN A 99 29.35 31.74 9.25
N GLY A 100 29.84 32.41 10.29
CA GLY A 100 30.04 33.86 10.33
C GLY A 100 31.09 34.41 9.35
N THR A 101 31.90 33.54 8.75
CA THR A 101 32.92 33.92 7.75
C THR A 101 32.33 34.14 6.35
N ASN A 102 31.08 33.65 6.09
CA ASN A 102 30.42 33.80 4.81
C ASN A 102 29.84 35.17 4.61
N SER A 103 30.10 35.76 3.45
CA SER A 103 29.47 37.01 3.02
C SER A 103 28.00 36.83 2.66
N ASN A 104 27.25 37.93 2.56
CA ASN A 104 25.86 37.86 2.09
C ASN A 104 25.74 37.31 0.63
N ILE A 105 26.76 37.55 -0.19
CA ILE A 105 26.81 37.04 -1.56
C ILE A 105 26.99 35.51 -1.54
N ASP A 106 27.90 35.00 -0.70
CA ASP A 106 28.11 33.55 -0.57
C ASP A 106 26.82 32.85 -0.09
N ARG A 107 26.12 33.46 0.89
CA ARG A 107 24.84 32.95 1.36
C ARG A 107 23.76 32.95 0.27
N SER A 108 23.77 33.94 -0.63
CA SER A 108 22.81 33.93 -1.76
C SER A 108 23.09 32.78 -2.76
N PHE A 109 24.33 32.43 -2.99
CA PHE A 109 24.68 31.27 -3.82
C PHE A 109 24.26 29.94 -3.13
N LEU A 110 24.49 29.82 -1.81
CA LEU A 110 24.02 28.64 -1.08
C LEU A 110 22.49 28.54 -1.10
N GLN A 111 21.77 29.65 -1.03
CA GLN A 111 20.32 29.70 -1.12
C GLN A 111 19.83 29.24 -2.51
N GLU A 112 20.51 29.66 -3.58
CA GLU A 112 20.18 29.22 -4.94
C GLU A 112 20.35 27.70 -5.10
N GLU A 113 21.40 27.13 -4.52
CA GLU A 113 21.59 25.66 -4.52
C GLU A 113 20.47 24.95 -3.74
N VAL A 114 20.03 25.48 -2.60
CA VAL A 114 18.90 24.94 -1.84
C VAL A 114 17.60 24.98 -2.66
N GLU A 115 17.34 26.08 -3.37
CA GLU A 115 16.16 26.19 -4.24
C GLU A 115 16.18 25.19 -5.40
N LEU A 116 17.35 24.93 -5.98
CA LEU A 116 17.51 23.90 -7.01
C LEU A 116 17.21 22.50 -6.45
N LEU A 117 17.69 22.19 -5.24
CA LEU A 117 17.41 20.93 -4.56
C LEU A 117 15.92 20.80 -4.22
N GLN A 118 15.24 21.86 -3.80
CA GLN A 118 13.79 21.85 -3.57
C GLN A 118 13.00 21.55 -4.84
N LYS A 119 13.39 22.19 -5.96
CA LYS A 119 12.77 21.91 -7.28
C LYS A 119 12.98 20.45 -7.70
N GLU A 120 14.18 19.91 -7.43
CA GLU A 120 14.48 18.53 -7.75
C GLU A 120 13.68 17.54 -6.87
N ILE A 121 13.52 17.81 -5.57
CA ILE A 121 12.63 17.04 -4.68
C ILE A 121 11.21 17.02 -5.23
N THR A 122 10.67 18.17 -5.60
CA THR A 122 9.33 18.27 -6.18
C THR A 122 9.25 17.51 -7.50
N ARG A 123 10.26 17.64 -8.36
CA ARG A 123 10.32 16.90 -9.62
C ARG A 123 10.30 15.38 -9.40
N VAL A 124 11.08 14.87 -8.45
CA VAL A 124 11.09 13.44 -8.10
C VAL A 124 9.71 13.00 -7.62
N SER A 125 9.05 13.80 -6.78
CA SER A 125 7.70 13.51 -6.30
C SER A 125 6.67 13.41 -7.45
N GLU A 126 6.77 14.27 -8.45
CA GLU A 126 5.83 14.34 -9.57
C GLU A 126 6.15 13.36 -10.71
N THR A 127 7.39 12.89 -10.80
CA THR A 127 7.82 12.02 -11.91
C THR A 127 7.90 10.56 -11.54
N THR A 128 8.02 10.22 -10.25
CA THR A 128 8.16 8.83 -9.82
C THR A 128 6.85 8.07 -10.01
N ARG A 129 6.88 7.08 -10.91
CA ARG A 129 5.71 6.29 -11.29
C ARG A 129 5.98 4.81 -11.10
N TYR A 130 4.93 4.10 -10.71
CA TYR A 130 4.89 2.65 -10.72
C TYR A 130 3.66 2.19 -11.50
N ASN A 131 3.86 1.37 -12.52
CA ASN A 131 2.80 0.92 -13.44
C ASN A 131 1.90 2.08 -13.96
N GLY A 132 2.51 3.24 -14.26
CA GLY A 132 1.81 4.43 -14.75
C GLY A 132 1.16 5.32 -13.69
N ALA A 133 1.02 4.85 -12.45
CA ALA A 133 0.50 5.63 -11.34
C ALA A 133 1.62 6.40 -10.63
N LEU A 134 1.35 7.65 -10.24
CA LEU A 134 2.21 8.43 -9.37
C LEU A 134 2.15 7.87 -7.96
N ILE A 135 3.29 7.67 -7.32
CA ILE A 135 3.38 7.00 -6.01
C ILE A 135 3.80 7.92 -4.87
N LEU A 136 4.35 9.11 -5.19
CA LEU A 136 4.91 10.06 -4.21
C LEU A 136 4.19 11.42 -4.19
N ASP A 137 3.11 11.57 -4.95
CA ASP A 137 2.33 12.81 -5.04
C ASP A 137 1.24 12.95 -3.95
N GLY A 138 1.10 11.94 -3.08
CA GLY A 138 0.08 11.90 -2.03
C GLY A 138 -1.29 11.40 -2.47
N ARG A 139 -1.46 11.00 -3.74
CA ARG A 139 -2.70 10.39 -4.24
C ARG A 139 -2.75 8.88 -4.02
N PHE A 140 -1.59 8.28 -3.76
CA PHE A 140 -1.45 6.84 -3.53
C PHE A 140 -1.86 6.50 -2.09
N LYS A 141 -3.18 6.60 -1.82
CA LYS A 141 -3.75 6.34 -0.49
C LYS A 141 -4.69 5.14 -0.52
N ASN A 142 -4.71 4.39 0.58
CA ASN A 142 -5.60 3.24 0.80
C ASN A 142 -5.54 2.17 -0.31
N GLN A 143 -4.36 1.97 -0.90
CA GLN A 143 -4.18 0.86 -1.84
C GLN A 143 -4.07 -0.44 -1.06
N SER A 144 -4.87 -1.44 -1.43
CA SER A 144 -4.87 -2.75 -0.78
C SER A 144 -4.27 -3.81 -1.69
N PHE A 145 -3.40 -4.64 -1.11
CA PHE A 145 -2.83 -5.82 -1.76
C PHE A 145 -3.39 -7.07 -1.09
N MET A 146 -4.10 -7.89 -1.87
CA MET A 146 -4.58 -9.18 -1.40
C MET A 146 -3.41 -10.16 -1.35
N VAL A 147 -3.05 -10.58 -0.14
CA VAL A 147 -1.90 -11.49 0.11
C VAL A 147 -2.33 -12.86 0.61
N GLY A 148 -3.62 -13.11 0.68
CA GLY A 148 -4.21 -14.37 1.13
C GLY A 148 -5.36 -14.84 0.28
N ALA A 149 -5.99 -15.94 0.72
CA ALA A 149 -7.14 -16.54 0.06
C ALA A 149 -8.47 -15.94 0.52
N GLU A 150 -8.48 -15.23 1.65
CA GLU A 150 -9.68 -14.63 2.22
C GLU A 150 -9.68 -13.11 2.02
N SER A 151 -10.87 -12.51 2.00
CA SER A 151 -11.01 -11.06 1.79
C SER A 151 -10.47 -10.22 2.95
N SER A 152 -10.21 -10.84 4.10
CA SER A 152 -9.57 -10.22 5.27
C SER A 152 -8.04 -10.13 5.14
N ASP A 153 -7.44 -10.90 4.24
CA ASP A 153 -5.99 -11.03 4.10
C ASP A 153 -5.46 -9.95 3.15
N GLU A 154 -5.74 -8.69 3.48
CA GLU A 154 -5.25 -7.53 2.72
C GLU A 154 -4.19 -6.74 3.52
N ILE A 155 -3.16 -6.29 2.82
CA ILE A 155 -2.23 -5.28 3.33
C ILE A 155 -2.60 -3.95 2.72
N ARG A 156 -2.94 -2.97 3.55
CA ARG A 156 -3.20 -1.60 3.12
C ARG A 156 -1.93 -0.78 3.17
N PHE A 157 -1.72 -0.05 2.11
CA PHE A 157 -0.55 0.79 1.94
C PHE A 157 -0.97 2.20 1.54
N SER A 158 -0.33 3.19 2.16
CA SER A 158 -0.56 4.60 1.87
C SER A 158 0.78 5.32 1.84
N VAL A 159 0.96 6.18 0.85
CA VAL A 159 2.12 7.06 0.74
C VAL A 159 1.63 8.49 0.74
N ASP A 160 2.15 9.29 1.66
CA ASP A 160 1.89 10.72 1.67
C ASP A 160 2.77 11.45 0.65
N SER A 161 2.40 12.67 0.31
CA SER A 161 3.17 13.49 -0.60
C SER A 161 4.55 13.81 -0.02
N VAL A 162 5.60 13.62 -0.83
CA VAL A 162 6.97 14.00 -0.49
C VAL A 162 7.43 15.24 -1.27
N ALA A 163 6.50 16.04 -1.80
CA ALA A 163 6.81 17.33 -2.38
C ALA A 163 7.43 18.28 -1.34
N SER A 164 8.34 19.14 -1.77
CA SER A 164 9.08 20.04 -0.85
C SER A 164 8.18 20.92 0.02
N GLU A 165 7.00 21.25 -0.45
CA GLU A 165 5.98 22.01 0.28
C GLU A 165 5.29 21.22 1.40
N MET A 166 5.31 19.89 1.30
CA MET A 166 4.66 18.97 2.25
C MET A 166 5.65 18.35 3.24
N ILE A 167 6.95 18.41 2.92
CA ILE A 167 8.03 17.96 3.81
C ILE A 167 8.44 19.13 4.68
N GLY A 168 7.98 19.16 5.92
CA GLY A 168 8.37 20.18 6.87
C GLY A 168 7.31 20.44 7.93
N ALA A 169 7.51 21.50 8.73
CA ALA A 169 6.50 21.95 9.65
C ALA A 169 5.32 22.52 8.86
N HIS A 170 4.12 22.04 9.13
CA HIS A 170 2.92 22.66 8.60
C HIS A 170 2.83 24.09 9.12
N THR A 171 3.13 25.06 8.25
CA THR A 171 2.84 26.46 8.55
C THR A 171 1.41 26.71 8.10
N TYR A 172 0.51 26.89 9.05
CA TYR A 172 -0.85 27.31 8.73
C TYR A 172 -0.82 28.81 8.44
N ILE A 173 -0.93 29.18 7.19
CA ILE A 173 -1.14 30.57 6.78
C ILE A 173 -2.65 30.81 6.85
N GLY A 174 -3.15 31.29 7.96
CA GLY A 174 -4.54 31.69 8.11
C GLY A 174 -4.81 32.90 7.20
N ASN A 175 -5.62 32.68 6.16
CA ASN A 175 -6.23 33.78 5.43
C ASN A 175 -7.36 34.33 6.32
N GLY A 176 -7.23 35.55 6.80
CA GLY A 176 -7.92 36.14 7.94
C GLY A 176 -9.45 36.27 7.89
N SER A 177 -10.19 35.34 7.29
CA SER A 177 -11.65 35.40 7.23
C SER A 177 -12.38 34.11 7.64
N GLU A 178 -11.70 33.04 8.01
CA GLU A 178 -12.38 31.85 8.50
C GLU A 178 -11.98 31.55 9.95
N ALA A 179 -12.97 31.33 10.80
CA ALA A 179 -12.76 30.94 12.19
C ALA A 179 -11.98 29.64 12.25
N MET A 180 -10.70 29.72 12.64
CA MET A 180 -9.87 28.55 12.80
C MET A 180 -10.44 27.64 13.91
N PRO A 181 -10.42 26.32 13.73
CA PRO A 181 -10.71 25.44 14.85
C PRO A 181 -9.75 25.73 16.00
N SER A 182 -10.26 25.83 17.20
CA SER A 182 -9.54 26.26 18.41
C SER A 182 -8.34 25.39 18.79
N THR A 183 -8.22 24.22 18.16
CA THR A 183 -7.08 23.30 18.36
C THR A 183 -6.88 22.43 17.12
N THR A 184 -5.69 22.51 16.52
CA THR A 184 -5.26 21.53 15.52
C THR A 184 -4.08 20.76 16.13
N SER A 185 -4.28 19.48 16.43
CA SER A 185 -3.18 18.62 16.87
C SER A 185 -2.49 18.02 15.66
N VAL A 186 -1.24 18.32 15.46
CA VAL A 186 -0.36 17.67 14.49
C VAL A 186 0.66 16.86 15.29
N GLY A 187 0.38 15.59 15.51
CA GLY A 187 1.15 14.75 16.42
C GLY A 187 1.15 15.33 17.85
N ASP A 188 2.25 15.19 18.58
CA ASP A 188 2.41 15.71 19.95
C ASP A 188 2.57 17.24 20.05
N ARG A 189 2.29 17.99 18.98
CA ARG A 189 2.38 19.44 18.94
C ARG A 189 1.00 20.04 18.82
N ASN A 190 0.50 20.64 19.92
CA ASN A 190 -0.71 21.44 19.90
C ASN A 190 -0.38 22.85 19.42
N LEU A 191 -0.90 23.22 18.25
CA LEU A 191 -0.90 24.61 17.79
C LEU A 191 -2.22 25.25 18.26
N VAL A 192 -2.14 26.16 19.20
CA VAL A 192 -3.29 26.93 19.66
C VAL A 192 -3.21 28.32 19.04
N THR A 193 -4.15 28.66 18.19
CA THR A 193 -4.29 30.02 17.68
C THR A 193 -5.33 30.77 18.51
N ALA A 194 -4.87 31.72 19.31
CA ALA A 194 -5.75 32.71 19.92
C ALA A 194 -6.01 33.83 18.91
N ALA A 195 -7.10 34.53 19.01
CA ALA A 195 -7.55 35.57 18.07
C ALA A 195 -6.54 36.71 17.86
N HIS A 196 -5.51 36.81 18.66
CA HIS A 196 -4.46 37.86 18.64
C HIS A 196 -3.05 37.32 18.96
N GLY A 197 -2.78 36.04 18.72
CA GLY A 197 -1.45 35.47 18.94
C GLY A 197 -1.35 34.00 18.56
N VAL A 198 -0.17 33.55 18.22
CA VAL A 198 0.14 32.15 17.94
C VAL A 198 0.91 31.57 19.11
N GLU A 199 0.35 30.60 19.82
CA GLU A 199 1.07 29.87 20.86
C GLU A 199 1.69 28.60 20.25
N ILE A 200 3.00 28.52 20.24
CA ILE A 200 3.75 27.37 19.80
C ILE A 200 4.25 26.63 21.04
N LYS A 201 3.67 25.46 21.32
CA LYS A 201 4.19 24.53 22.33
C LYS A 201 5.29 23.67 21.73
N GLY A 202 6.53 24.00 22.04
CA GLY A 202 7.70 23.15 21.75
C GLY A 202 7.92 22.09 22.84
N TYR A 203 8.78 21.11 22.56
CA TYR A 203 9.13 20.00 23.47
C TYR A 203 9.70 20.43 24.84
N SER A 204 10.12 21.68 25.01
CA SER A 204 10.73 22.18 26.24
C SER A 204 10.00 23.36 26.89
N GLY A 205 8.73 23.58 26.60
CA GLY A 205 7.95 24.63 27.27
C GLY A 205 7.14 25.51 26.32
N THR A 206 6.18 26.20 26.89
CA THR A 206 5.28 27.13 26.20
C THR A 206 6.01 28.46 26.00
N GLN A 207 6.31 28.85 24.77
CA GLN A 207 6.69 30.20 24.43
C GLN A 207 5.50 30.91 23.79
N LEU A 208 5.01 31.93 24.46
CA LEU A 208 4.04 32.87 23.91
C LEU A 208 4.79 33.90 23.06
N ILE A 209 4.63 33.79 21.75
CA ILE A 209 5.02 34.89 20.87
C ILE A 209 3.82 35.85 20.82
N LYS A 210 3.79 36.82 21.72
CA LYS A 210 2.93 38.00 21.58
C LYS A 210 3.49 38.84 20.42
N SER A 211 2.80 38.87 19.30
CA SER A 211 3.01 40.00 18.40
C SER A 211 2.29 41.20 19.01
N ASP A 212 3.02 42.07 19.72
CA ASP A 212 2.58 43.41 19.93
C ASP A 212 2.58 44.14 18.59
N ILE A 213 1.49 43.95 17.85
CA ILE A 213 1.09 44.92 16.83
C ILE A 213 0.50 46.06 17.66
N ALA A 214 1.33 47.01 17.96
CA ALA A 214 0.89 48.28 18.52
C ALA A 214 -0.21 48.84 17.61
N ASP A 215 -1.38 48.95 18.19
CA ASP A 215 -2.48 49.73 17.66
C ASP A 215 -2.04 51.17 17.60
N THR A 216 -1.56 51.62 16.43
CA THR A 216 -1.40 53.04 16.12
C THR A 216 -2.52 53.39 15.16
N ALA A 217 -3.71 53.53 15.71
CA ALA A 217 -4.78 54.31 15.14
C ALA A 217 -4.92 55.58 15.92
N GLU A 218 -4.35 56.64 15.40
CA GLU A 218 -4.83 58.02 15.46
C GLU A 218 -4.83 58.62 14.07
#